data_4b6e5bc98873e5d93aab0d6c04ff9376
#
_entry.id   4b6e5bc98873e5d93aab0d6c04ff9376
#
_cell.length_a   1.000
_cell.length_b   1.000
_cell.length_c   1.000
_cell.angle_alpha   90.00
_cell.angle_beta   90.00
_cell.angle_gamma   90.00
#
_symmetry.space_group_name_H-M   'P 1'
#
loop_
_entity.id
_entity.type
_entity.pdbx_description
1 polymer ?
#
loop_
_entity_poly.entity_id
_entity_poly.type
_entity_poly.pdbx_seq_one_letter_code
_entity_poly.pdbx_strand_id
1 'polypeptide(L)'
;MARSCSGCARRGWLSLVPEPVSTVVLLEGASDVAAVRALAGARGADLSRVQLVDLGGVTNVRRGLHRALADRPGAAVLGLCDAGEVRFVERALAEIGFAVRDASDLPAYGFFVCQADLEDELIRALGPARTIEVIDRLGLGPKLAALQQQPAWQDRPLAEQLHRFCGVASGRKELLAGALAQALRPGEVPEPLAHLLDRVAHG
;
A
#
# COMPACT_ATOMS: atom_id res chain seq x y z
N MET A 1 29.22 -32.22 -54.64
CA MET A 1 28.43 -32.65 -53.45
C MET A 1 28.58 -31.58 -52.36
N ALA A 2 27.71 -30.62 -52.33
CA ALA A 2 27.67 -29.56 -51.34
C ALA A 2 26.69 -29.95 -50.22
N ARG A 3 27.19 -30.08 -49.00
CA ARG A 3 26.34 -30.32 -47.81
C ARG A 3 25.87 -28.99 -47.27
N SER A 4 24.58 -28.75 -47.40
CA SER A 4 23.82 -27.67 -46.79
C SER A 4 23.83 -27.84 -45.26
N CYS A 5 24.32 -26.83 -44.56
CA CYS A 5 24.23 -26.70 -43.10
C CYS A 5 23.08 -25.74 -42.77
N SER A 6 21.87 -26.28 -42.75
CA SER A 6 20.68 -25.61 -42.21
C SER A 6 20.66 -25.79 -40.70
N GLY A 7 20.57 -24.75 -39.94
CA GLY A 7 20.25 -24.87 -38.52
C GLY A 7 20.92 -23.88 -37.58
N CYS A 8 21.03 -22.59 -37.95
CA CYS A 8 21.32 -21.53 -36.98
C CYS A 8 19.96 -21.00 -36.47
N ALA A 9 19.42 -21.69 -35.47
CA ALA A 9 18.26 -21.23 -34.76
C ALA A 9 18.56 -19.86 -34.13
N ARG A 10 18.01 -18.81 -34.71
CA ARG A 10 17.93 -17.47 -34.08
C ARG A 10 17.12 -17.63 -32.79
N ARG A 11 17.79 -17.88 -31.68
CA ARG A 11 17.20 -17.65 -30.37
C ARG A 11 16.97 -16.16 -30.27
N GLY A 12 15.68 -15.81 -30.33
CA GLY A 12 15.21 -14.46 -30.28
C GLY A 12 15.73 -13.76 -29.03
N TRP A 13 16.34 -12.66 -29.23
CA TRP A 13 16.48 -11.61 -28.22
C TRP A 13 15.11 -10.97 -28.04
N LEU A 14 14.17 -11.74 -27.43
CA LEU A 14 12.89 -11.21 -27.02
C LEU A 14 13.13 -10.22 -25.87
N SER A 15 13.16 -8.99 -26.26
CA SER A 15 12.76 -7.78 -25.55
C SER A 15 13.00 -7.79 -24.02
N LEU A 16 14.16 -7.27 -23.64
CA LEU A 16 14.41 -6.74 -22.29
C LEU A 16 13.86 -5.30 -22.14
N VAL A 17 12.85 -4.93 -22.93
CA VAL A 17 12.13 -3.68 -22.69
C VAL A 17 11.13 -3.98 -21.59
N PRO A 18 11.26 -3.37 -20.40
CA PRO A 18 10.24 -3.52 -19.37
C PRO A 18 8.88 -3.15 -19.96
N GLU A 19 7.86 -3.97 -19.68
CA GLU A 19 6.50 -3.65 -20.05
C GLU A 19 6.15 -2.25 -19.49
N PRO A 20 5.43 -1.42 -20.26
CA PRO A 20 5.07 -0.10 -19.79
C PRO A 20 4.22 -0.19 -18.51
N VAL A 21 4.46 0.71 -17.57
CA VAL A 21 3.65 0.82 -16.35
C VAL A 21 2.20 1.08 -16.75
N SER A 22 1.31 0.19 -16.32
CA SER A 22 -0.13 0.28 -16.58
C SER A 22 -0.90 0.89 -15.41
N THR A 23 -0.34 0.84 -14.21
CA THR A 23 -0.99 1.32 -12.99
C THR A 23 -0.02 2.08 -12.12
N VAL A 24 -0.43 3.24 -11.65
CA VAL A 24 0.28 4.05 -10.64
C VAL A 24 -0.55 4.05 -9.37
N VAL A 25 0.03 3.65 -8.25
CA VAL A 25 -0.62 3.66 -6.94
C VAL A 25 -0.01 4.75 -6.08
N LEU A 26 -0.81 5.73 -5.72
CA LEU A 26 -0.42 6.85 -4.85
C LEU A 26 -0.68 6.47 -3.39
N LEU A 27 0.37 6.48 -2.58
CA LEU A 27 0.38 6.04 -1.20
C LEU A 27 0.94 7.15 -0.32
N GLU A 28 0.42 7.32 0.89
CA GLU A 28 0.83 8.44 1.73
C GLU A 28 2.30 8.40 2.08
N GLY A 29 2.82 7.21 2.44
CA GLY A 29 4.18 7.06 2.88
C GLY A 29 4.77 5.66 2.69
N ALA A 30 6.01 5.49 3.19
CA ALA A 30 6.76 4.25 3.08
C ALA A 30 6.06 3.06 3.75
N SER A 31 5.29 3.29 4.83
CA SER A 31 4.50 2.24 5.51
C SER A 31 3.44 1.63 4.60
N ASP A 32 2.72 2.48 3.87
CA ASP A 32 1.69 2.04 2.93
C ASP A 32 2.30 1.25 1.79
N VAL A 33 3.42 1.75 1.25
CA VAL A 33 4.18 1.05 0.20
C VAL A 33 4.61 -0.33 0.69
N ALA A 34 5.12 -0.44 1.91
CA ALA A 34 5.57 -1.71 2.49
C ALA A 34 4.40 -2.68 2.68
N ALA A 35 3.25 -2.21 3.19
CA ALA A 35 2.05 -3.02 3.39
C ALA A 35 1.47 -3.51 2.05
N VAL A 36 1.28 -2.63 1.07
CA VAL A 36 0.76 -2.99 -0.26
C VAL A 36 1.66 -4.00 -0.94
N ARG A 37 2.99 -3.80 -0.89
CA ARG A 37 3.97 -4.73 -1.45
C ARG A 37 3.92 -6.11 -0.78
N ALA A 38 3.82 -6.15 0.55
CA ALA A 38 3.72 -7.38 1.32
C ALA A 38 2.44 -8.16 0.98
N LEU A 39 1.29 -7.48 0.91
CA LEU A 39 0.01 -8.09 0.55
C LEU A 39 -0.02 -8.57 -0.89
N ALA A 40 0.52 -7.81 -1.84
CA ALA A 40 0.63 -8.21 -3.23
C ALA A 40 1.47 -9.49 -3.36
N GLY A 41 2.63 -9.53 -2.67
CA GLY A 41 3.48 -10.73 -2.63
C GLY A 41 2.77 -11.95 -2.04
N ALA A 42 2.04 -11.78 -0.94
CA ALA A 42 1.28 -12.85 -0.29
C ALA A 42 0.13 -13.40 -1.17
N ARG A 43 -0.43 -12.56 -2.04
CA ARG A 43 -1.48 -12.94 -3.00
C ARG A 43 -0.91 -13.45 -4.34
N GLY A 44 0.40 -13.39 -4.56
CA GLY A 44 1.03 -13.70 -5.85
C GLY A 44 0.65 -12.69 -6.94
N ALA A 45 0.28 -11.48 -6.58
CA ALA A 45 -0.06 -10.43 -7.53
C ALA A 45 1.20 -9.91 -8.24
N ASP A 46 1.13 -9.77 -9.56
CA ASP A 46 2.23 -9.24 -10.35
C ASP A 46 2.26 -7.70 -10.27
N LEU A 47 3.34 -7.17 -9.73
CA LEU A 47 3.59 -5.74 -9.66
C LEU A 47 4.57 -5.23 -10.74
N SER A 48 4.93 -6.04 -11.73
CA SER A 48 5.92 -5.67 -12.76
C SER A 48 5.51 -4.43 -13.56
N ARG A 49 4.19 -4.22 -13.72
CA ARG A 49 3.60 -3.07 -14.42
C ARG A 49 2.97 -2.04 -13.48
N VAL A 50 3.23 -2.14 -12.18
CA VAL A 50 2.66 -1.28 -11.14
C VAL A 50 3.74 -0.40 -10.53
N GLN A 51 3.55 0.90 -10.56
CA GLN A 51 4.40 1.85 -9.86
C GLN A 51 3.75 2.23 -8.53
N LEU A 52 4.34 1.80 -7.41
CA LEU A 52 3.97 2.28 -6.07
C LEU A 52 4.73 3.59 -5.79
N VAL A 53 4.00 4.66 -5.51
CA VAL A 53 4.54 6.00 -5.28
C VAL A 53 4.33 6.40 -3.83
N ASP A 54 5.42 6.59 -3.10
CA ASP A 54 5.43 7.26 -1.80
C ASP A 54 5.30 8.77 -2.03
N LEU A 55 4.23 9.35 -1.53
CA LEU A 55 3.94 10.78 -1.66
C LEU A 55 4.74 11.64 -0.66
N GLY A 56 5.25 11.04 0.43
CA GLY A 56 5.84 11.79 1.53
C GLY A 56 4.82 12.66 2.27
N GLY A 57 3.60 12.19 2.39
CA GLY A 57 2.44 12.82 3.04
C GLY A 57 1.30 13.14 2.07
N VAL A 58 0.07 13.02 2.57
CA VAL A 58 -1.17 13.17 1.77
C VAL A 58 -1.31 14.52 1.09
N THR A 59 -0.75 15.60 1.68
CA THR A 59 -0.77 16.94 1.07
C THR A 59 -0.12 16.99 -0.32
N ASN A 60 0.68 15.98 -0.66
CA ASN A 60 1.32 15.83 -1.96
C ASN A 60 0.47 15.07 -3.00
N VAL A 61 -0.73 14.57 -2.63
CA VAL A 61 -1.57 13.76 -3.54
C VAL A 61 -1.89 14.51 -4.84
N ARG A 62 -2.18 15.80 -4.77
CA ARG A 62 -2.41 16.64 -5.95
C ARG A 62 -1.23 16.59 -6.93
N ARG A 63 -0.03 16.86 -6.42
CA ARG A 63 1.20 16.81 -7.24
C ARG A 63 1.47 15.42 -7.78
N GLY A 64 1.26 14.38 -6.95
CA GLY A 64 1.41 12.98 -7.34
C GLY A 64 0.46 12.61 -8.47
N LEU A 65 -0.80 13.00 -8.39
CA LEU A 65 -1.83 12.74 -9.40
C LEU A 65 -1.48 13.43 -10.75
N HIS A 66 -1.18 14.71 -10.72
CA HIS A 66 -0.76 15.43 -11.94
C HIS A 66 0.48 14.81 -12.58
N ARG A 67 1.46 14.42 -11.76
CA ARG A 67 2.68 13.78 -12.26
C ARG A 67 2.39 12.41 -12.86
N ALA A 68 1.58 11.58 -12.20
CA ALA A 68 1.20 10.27 -12.72
C ALA A 68 0.53 10.38 -14.10
N LEU A 69 -0.41 11.31 -14.26
CA LEU A 69 -1.12 11.55 -15.52
C LEU A 69 -0.19 12.08 -16.63
N ALA A 70 0.78 12.92 -16.28
CA ALA A 70 1.74 13.48 -17.23
C ALA A 70 2.80 12.47 -17.66
N ASP A 71 3.39 11.76 -16.69
CA ASP A 71 4.52 10.85 -16.92
C ASP A 71 4.07 9.48 -17.50
N ARG A 72 2.80 9.10 -17.26
CA ARG A 72 2.23 7.81 -17.66
C ARG A 72 0.84 7.99 -18.30
N PRO A 73 0.76 8.60 -19.49
CA PRO A 73 -0.52 8.78 -20.18
C PRO A 73 -1.20 7.42 -20.43
N GLY A 74 -2.46 7.31 -19.99
CA GLY A 74 -3.24 6.08 -20.14
C GLY A 74 -3.07 5.04 -19.01
N ALA A 75 -2.13 5.23 -18.08
CA ALA A 75 -2.06 4.38 -16.89
C ALA A 75 -3.24 4.67 -15.95
N ALA A 76 -3.75 3.60 -15.32
CA ALA A 76 -4.71 3.76 -14.23
C ALA A 76 -4.01 4.42 -13.02
N VAL A 77 -4.67 5.39 -12.39
CA VAL A 77 -4.18 5.97 -11.14
C VAL A 77 -5.08 5.52 -10.01
N LEU A 78 -4.50 4.86 -9.03
CA LEU A 78 -5.15 4.36 -7.83
C LEU A 78 -4.53 5.04 -6.60
N GLY A 79 -5.20 4.97 -5.45
CA GLY A 79 -4.65 5.50 -4.21
C GLY A 79 -5.30 4.92 -2.97
N LEU A 80 -4.60 5.09 -1.86
CA LEU A 80 -5.07 4.82 -0.51
C LEU A 80 -4.93 6.11 0.31
N CYS A 81 -5.91 6.42 1.14
CA CYS A 81 -5.85 7.55 2.05
C CYS A 81 -6.61 7.25 3.34
N ASP A 82 -6.31 8.00 4.38
CA ASP A 82 -7.01 7.95 5.66
C ASP A 82 -8.29 8.76 5.64
N ALA A 83 -9.30 8.36 6.40
CA ALA A 83 -10.60 9.07 6.43
C ALA A 83 -10.47 10.56 6.80
N GLY A 84 -9.52 10.89 7.69
CA GLY A 84 -9.23 12.28 8.06
C GLY A 84 -8.67 13.14 6.92
N GLU A 85 -8.22 12.52 5.85
CA GLU A 85 -7.45 13.14 4.76
C GLU A 85 -8.19 13.18 3.42
N VAL A 86 -9.37 12.58 3.34
CA VAL A 86 -10.23 12.49 2.15
C VAL A 86 -10.33 13.81 1.38
N ARG A 87 -10.43 14.93 2.08
CA ARG A 87 -10.53 16.29 1.49
C ARG A 87 -9.38 16.64 0.53
N PHE A 88 -8.18 16.06 0.74
CA PHE A 88 -7.04 16.32 -0.14
C PHE A 88 -7.19 15.59 -1.46
N VAL A 89 -7.72 14.35 -1.41
CA VAL A 89 -8.02 13.54 -2.60
C VAL A 89 -9.17 14.15 -3.39
N GLU A 90 -10.27 14.52 -2.72
CA GLU A 90 -11.43 15.19 -3.35
C GLU A 90 -11.01 16.44 -4.12
N ARG A 91 -10.20 17.30 -3.51
CA ARG A 91 -9.68 18.49 -4.18
C ARG A 91 -8.80 18.16 -5.38
N ALA A 92 -7.91 17.18 -5.24
CA ALA A 92 -7.03 16.79 -6.33
C ALA A 92 -7.82 16.23 -7.53
N LEU A 93 -8.85 15.43 -7.28
CA LEU A 93 -9.74 14.88 -8.31
C LEU A 93 -10.58 15.98 -8.97
N ALA A 94 -11.11 16.92 -8.19
CA ALA A 94 -11.88 18.04 -8.72
C ALA A 94 -11.06 18.92 -9.68
N GLU A 95 -9.77 19.15 -9.40
CA GLU A 95 -8.88 19.93 -10.27
C GLU A 95 -8.66 19.29 -11.65
N ILE A 96 -8.78 17.97 -11.75
CA ILE A 96 -8.69 17.25 -13.04
C ILE A 96 -10.06 16.94 -13.65
N GLY A 97 -11.15 17.54 -13.12
CA GLY A 97 -12.48 17.53 -13.71
C GLY A 97 -13.41 16.42 -13.22
N PHE A 98 -13.05 15.67 -12.17
CA PHE A 98 -13.96 14.69 -11.58
C PHE A 98 -14.90 15.33 -10.56
N ALA A 99 -16.20 15.00 -10.66
CA ALA A 99 -17.21 15.47 -9.74
C ALA A 99 -17.34 14.50 -8.55
N VAL A 100 -16.56 14.73 -7.51
CA VAL A 100 -16.64 13.99 -6.24
C VAL A 100 -17.60 14.72 -5.31
N ARG A 101 -18.64 14.05 -4.85
CA ARG A 101 -19.64 14.62 -3.92
C ARG A 101 -19.26 14.38 -2.46
N ASP A 102 -18.78 13.19 -2.18
CA ASP A 102 -18.31 12.76 -0.86
C ASP A 102 -17.36 11.55 -0.95
N ALA A 103 -16.86 11.09 0.20
CA ALA A 103 -15.90 9.99 0.29
C ALA A 103 -16.41 8.68 -0.34
N SER A 104 -17.73 8.45 -0.42
CA SER A 104 -18.30 7.23 -1.00
C SER A 104 -18.14 7.15 -2.52
N ASP A 105 -17.87 8.25 -3.18
CA ASP A 105 -17.59 8.31 -4.61
C ASP A 105 -16.13 7.91 -4.94
N LEU A 106 -15.20 8.03 -3.99
CA LEU A 106 -13.77 7.84 -4.21
C LEU A 106 -13.38 6.49 -4.82
N PRO A 107 -13.99 5.35 -4.42
CA PRO A 107 -13.69 4.05 -5.04
C PRO A 107 -13.97 3.99 -6.54
N ALA A 108 -14.98 4.73 -7.03
CA ALA A 108 -15.27 4.84 -8.46
C ALA A 108 -14.12 5.51 -9.24
N TYR A 109 -13.37 6.39 -8.58
CA TYR A 109 -12.20 7.07 -9.12
C TYR A 109 -10.87 6.40 -8.74
N GLY A 110 -10.91 5.20 -8.13
CA GLY A 110 -9.74 4.41 -7.82
C GLY A 110 -9.05 4.77 -6.49
N PHE A 111 -9.70 5.56 -5.63
CA PHE A 111 -9.16 5.88 -4.30
C PHE A 111 -9.94 5.16 -3.22
N PHE A 112 -9.22 4.48 -2.32
CA PHE A 112 -9.79 3.69 -1.24
C PHE A 112 -9.45 4.32 0.10
N VAL A 113 -10.38 4.26 1.06
CA VAL A 113 -10.30 5.02 2.30
C VAL A 113 -10.19 4.07 3.49
N CYS A 114 -9.09 4.18 4.27
CA CYS A 114 -8.94 3.55 5.57
C CYS A 114 -9.84 4.27 6.60
N GLN A 115 -10.48 3.53 7.51
CA GLN A 115 -11.43 4.11 8.49
C GLN A 115 -10.76 5.11 9.44
N ALA A 116 -9.58 4.79 9.93
CA ALA A 116 -8.75 5.70 10.69
C ALA A 116 -7.43 5.92 9.93
N ASP A 117 -6.55 4.96 9.95
CA ASP A 117 -5.31 4.91 9.21
C ASP A 117 -4.93 3.45 8.86
N LEU A 118 -3.84 3.26 8.12
CA LEU A 118 -3.35 1.96 7.71
C LEU A 118 -3.04 1.05 8.92
N GLU A 119 -2.42 1.59 9.97
CA GLU A 119 -2.03 0.82 11.15
C GLU A 119 -3.26 0.29 11.88
N ASP A 120 -4.32 1.10 12.01
CA ASP A 120 -5.59 0.66 12.60
C ASP A 120 -6.22 -0.46 11.79
N GLU A 121 -6.27 -0.33 10.46
CA GLU A 121 -6.78 -1.40 9.58
C GLU A 121 -6.06 -2.73 9.80
N LEU A 122 -4.72 -2.72 9.84
CA LEU A 122 -3.91 -3.92 10.00
C LEU A 122 -4.07 -4.54 11.40
N ILE A 123 -4.04 -3.70 12.47
CA ILE A 123 -4.19 -4.15 13.84
C ILE A 123 -5.60 -4.73 14.08
N ARG A 124 -6.64 -4.08 13.54
CA ARG A 124 -8.01 -4.53 13.66
C ARG A 124 -8.23 -5.87 12.94
N ALA A 125 -7.66 -6.04 11.76
CA ALA A 125 -7.76 -7.27 10.99
C ALA A 125 -7.01 -8.45 11.64
N LEU A 126 -5.84 -8.22 12.22
CA LEU A 126 -5.06 -9.25 12.91
C LEU A 126 -5.61 -9.56 14.30
N GLY A 127 -6.15 -8.57 14.97
CA GLY A 127 -6.43 -8.57 16.39
C GLY A 127 -5.17 -8.39 17.26
N PRO A 128 -5.35 -7.98 18.52
CA PRO A 128 -4.24 -7.62 19.41
C PRO A 128 -3.23 -8.76 19.64
N ALA A 129 -3.70 -9.99 19.80
CA ALA A 129 -2.82 -11.12 20.10
C ALA A 129 -1.82 -11.39 18.97
N ARG A 130 -2.29 -11.49 17.72
CA ARG A 130 -1.41 -11.72 16.56
C ARG A 130 -0.53 -10.50 16.25
N THR A 131 -1.01 -9.30 16.54
CA THR A 131 -0.19 -8.08 16.42
C THR A 131 1.01 -8.15 17.37
N ILE A 132 0.80 -8.57 18.63
CA ILE A 132 1.90 -8.77 19.59
C ILE A 132 2.87 -9.85 19.10
N GLU A 133 2.36 -10.98 18.60
CA GLU A 133 3.22 -12.05 18.03
C GLU A 133 4.11 -11.53 16.89
N VAL A 134 3.61 -10.64 16.05
CA VAL A 134 4.41 -10.00 14.98
C VAL A 134 5.48 -9.10 15.59
N ILE A 135 5.12 -8.28 16.57
CA ILE A 135 6.04 -7.38 17.28
C ILE A 135 7.16 -8.19 17.94
N ASP A 136 6.82 -9.31 18.60
CA ASP A 136 7.79 -10.17 19.29
C ASP A 136 8.73 -10.86 18.31
N ARG A 137 8.23 -11.37 17.19
CA ARG A 137 9.06 -11.97 16.13
C ARG A 137 10.08 -10.99 15.55
N LEU A 138 9.78 -9.70 15.57
CA LEU A 138 10.69 -8.64 15.16
C LEU A 138 11.67 -8.20 16.26
N GLY A 139 11.63 -8.86 17.45
CA GLY A 139 12.45 -8.48 18.59
C GLY A 139 12.08 -7.15 19.23
N LEU A 140 10.85 -6.67 18.98
CA LEU A 140 10.39 -5.37 19.45
C LEU A 140 9.56 -5.45 20.74
N GLY A 141 9.28 -6.64 21.27
CA GLY A 141 8.51 -6.86 22.51
C GLY A 141 9.00 -6.03 23.70
N PRO A 142 10.31 -5.98 24.01
CA PRO A 142 10.81 -5.12 25.08
C PRO A 142 10.50 -3.63 24.91
N LYS A 143 10.46 -3.13 23.67
CA LYS A 143 10.10 -1.74 23.39
C LYS A 143 8.60 -1.49 23.56
N LEU A 144 7.75 -2.47 23.21
CA LEU A 144 6.32 -2.41 23.46
C LEU A 144 6.06 -2.39 24.97
N ALA A 145 6.67 -3.30 25.73
CA ALA A 145 6.55 -3.34 27.18
C ALA A 145 6.98 -2.01 27.86
N ALA A 146 8.05 -1.40 27.36
CA ALA A 146 8.49 -0.08 27.84
C ALA A 146 7.47 1.04 27.54
N LEU A 147 6.78 1.00 26.37
CA LEU A 147 5.69 1.92 26.08
C LEU A 147 4.53 1.71 27.06
N GLN A 148 4.13 0.46 27.29
CA GLN A 148 3.01 0.08 28.14
C GLN A 148 3.19 0.50 29.61
N GLN A 149 4.45 0.60 30.08
CA GLN A 149 4.78 1.06 31.43
C GLN A 149 4.77 2.60 31.57
N GLN A 150 4.66 3.34 30.48
CA GLN A 150 4.61 4.81 30.56
C GLN A 150 3.29 5.27 31.17
N PRO A 151 3.29 6.24 32.12
CA PRO A 151 2.05 6.73 32.75
C PRO A 151 0.95 7.18 31.78
N ALA A 152 1.35 7.67 30.61
CA ALA A 152 0.41 8.11 29.57
C ALA A 152 -0.28 6.93 28.86
N TRP A 153 0.27 5.71 28.96
CA TRP A 153 -0.18 4.54 28.17
C TRP A 153 -0.61 3.34 29.01
N GLN A 154 -0.15 3.20 30.25
CA GLN A 154 -0.40 2.01 31.09
C GLN A 154 -1.89 1.68 31.25
N ASP A 155 -2.76 2.69 31.34
CA ASP A 155 -4.19 2.54 31.55
C ASP A 155 -5.02 2.67 30.25
N ARG A 156 -4.35 2.78 29.10
CA ARG A 156 -5.04 2.84 27.80
C ARG A 156 -5.42 1.45 27.31
N PRO A 157 -6.51 1.33 26.54
CA PRO A 157 -6.87 0.07 25.87
C PRO A 157 -5.68 -0.47 25.05
N LEU A 158 -5.51 -1.80 25.04
CA LEU A 158 -4.41 -2.46 24.36
C LEU A 158 -4.34 -2.08 22.86
N ALA A 159 -5.49 -1.95 22.19
CA ALA A 159 -5.54 -1.54 20.79
C ALA A 159 -4.91 -0.15 20.57
N GLU A 160 -5.19 0.81 21.47
CA GLU A 160 -4.58 2.15 21.40
C GLU A 160 -3.07 2.11 21.65
N GLN A 161 -2.62 1.28 22.60
CA GLN A 161 -1.19 1.09 22.86
C GLN A 161 -0.47 0.52 21.63
N LEU A 162 -1.07 -0.50 20.98
CA LEU A 162 -0.53 -1.12 19.78
C LEU A 162 -0.50 -0.14 18.61
N HIS A 163 -1.59 0.58 18.39
CA HIS A 163 -1.69 1.61 17.36
C HIS A 163 -0.59 2.68 17.56
N ARG A 164 -0.47 3.22 18.79
CA ARG A 164 0.61 4.15 19.13
C ARG A 164 2.00 3.56 18.87
N PHE A 165 2.19 2.29 19.23
CA PHE A 165 3.48 1.62 19.05
C PHE A 165 3.82 1.45 17.57
N CYS A 166 2.87 1.05 16.75
CA CYS A 166 3.07 0.83 15.32
C CYS A 166 3.22 2.14 14.55
N GLY A 167 2.46 3.20 14.90
CA GLY A 167 2.42 4.46 14.18
C GLY A 167 3.59 5.43 14.43
N VAL A 168 4.52 5.12 15.37
CA VAL A 168 5.64 6.01 15.70
C VAL A 168 6.99 5.47 15.28
N ALA A 169 7.93 6.40 15.00
CA ALA A 169 9.29 6.14 14.54
C ALA A 169 9.35 5.57 13.10
N SER A 170 9.72 6.42 12.17
CA SER A 170 9.67 6.25 10.72
C SER A 170 10.10 4.85 10.22
N GLY A 171 11.33 4.40 10.48
CA GLY A 171 11.78 3.07 10.02
C GLY A 171 11.06 1.90 10.69
N ARG A 172 10.56 2.07 11.92
CA ARG A 172 9.76 1.05 12.61
C ARG A 172 8.35 0.98 12.06
N LYS A 173 7.74 2.12 11.73
CA LYS A 173 6.40 2.19 11.13
C LYS A 173 6.37 1.38 9.82
N GLU A 174 7.32 1.61 8.93
CA GLU A 174 7.45 0.87 7.66
C GLU A 174 7.64 -0.64 7.89
N LEU A 175 8.59 -1.02 8.77
CA LEU A 175 8.87 -2.42 9.09
C LEU A 175 7.63 -3.13 9.64
N LEU A 176 6.92 -2.51 10.59
CA LEU A 176 5.74 -3.09 11.20
C LEU A 176 4.57 -3.18 10.21
N ALA A 177 4.32 -2.15 9.42
CA ALA A 177 3.26 -2.18 8.42
C ALA A 177 3.44 -3.35 7.44
N GLY A 178 4.64 -3.55 6.91
CA GLY A 178 4.96 -4.68 6.05
C GLY A 178 4.79 -6.03 6.74
N ALA A 179 5.27 -6.17 7.99
CA ALA A 179 5.20 -7.43 8.73
C ALA A 179 3.78 -7.78 9.18
N LEU A 180 2.97 -6.79 9.60
CA LEU A 180 1.56 -6.98 9.94
C LEU A 180 0.76 -7.38 8.71
N ALA A 181 0.97 -6.70 7.59
CA ALA A 181 0.34 -7.02 6.32
C ALA A 181 0.68 -8.45 5.86
N GLN A 182 1.93 -8.86 5.97
CA GLN A 182 2.37 -10.22 5.63
C GLN A 182 1.76 -11.30 6.54
N ALA A 183 1.39 -10.96 7.77
CA ALA A 183 0.79 -11.90 8.73
C ALA A 183 -0.72 -12.11 8.49
N LEU A 184 -1.37 -11.32 7.64
CA LEU A 184 -2.78 -11.47 7.28
C LEU A 184 -2.98 -12.69 6.36
N ARG A 185 -4.06 -13.43 6.60
CA ARG A 185 -4.53 -14.47 5.69
C ARG A 185 -5.34 -13.84 4.54
N PRO A 186 -5.53 -14.54 3.41
CA PRO A 186 -6.23 -13.97 2.25
C PRO A 186 -7.62 -13.39 2.57
N GLY A 187 -8.39 -14.03 3.47
CA GLY A 187 -9.74 -13.56 3.86
C GLY A 187 -9.76 -12.49 4.96
N GLU A 188 -8.60 -12.08 5.47
CA GLU A 188 -8.48 -11.11 6.57
C GLU A 188 -8.02 -9.73 6.10
N VAL A 189 -7.71 -9.59 4.81
CA VAL A 189 -7.21 -8.31 4.29
C VAL A 189 -8.30 -7.24 4.40
N PRO A 190 -8.01 -6.09 5.04
CA PRO A 190 -8.97 -5.00 5.17
C PRO A 190 -9.56 -4.56 3.83
N GLU A 191 -10.83 -4.19 3.82
CA GLU A 191 -11.60 -3.87 2.61
C GLU A 191 -10.91 -2.83 1.70
N PRO A 192 -10.38 -1.69 2.21
CA PRO A 192 -9.70 -0.71 1.36
C PRO A 192 -8.49 -1.30 0.63
N LEU A 193 -7.69 -2.09 1.35
CA LEU A 193 -6.51 -2.76 0.78
C LEU A 193 -6.89 -3.89 -0.18
N ALA A 194 -7.96 -4.63 0.12
CA ALA A 194 -8.47 -5.69 -0.75
C ALA A 194 -8.93 -5.10 -2.09
N HIS A 195 -9.75 -4.05 -2.06
CA HIS A 195 -10.24 -3.37 -3.26
C HIS A 195 -9.09 -2.75 -4.08
N LEU A 196 -8.11 -2.12 -3.41
CA LEU A 196 -6.92 -1.60 -4.09
C LEU A 196 -6.19 -2.71 -4.85
N LEU A 197 -5.92 -3.84 -4.19
CA LEU A 197 -5.21 -4.97 -4.80
C LEU A 197 -6.01 -5.63 -5.93
N ASP A 198 -7.32 -5.73 -5.79
CA ASP A 198 -8.19 -6.25 -6.84
C ASP A 198 -8.17 -5.34 -8.08
N ARG A 199 -8.16 -4.02 -7.90
CA ARG A 199 -7.99 -3.07 -9.02
C ARG A 199 -6.61 -3.15 -9.66
N VAL A 200 -5.56 -3.36 -8.86
CA VAL A 200 -4.19 -3.59 -9.36
C VAL A 200 -4.10 -4.86 -10.21
N ALA A 201 -4.80 -5.93 -9.80
CA ALA A 201 -4.75 -7.21 -10.50
C ALA A 201 -5.53 -7.21 -11.84
N HIS A 202 -6.47 -6.26 -12.03
CA HIS A 202 -7.34 -6.21 -13.21
C HIS A 202 -7.03 -5.03 -14.16
N GLY A 203 -6.02 -4.22 -13.87
CA GLY A 203 -5.54 -3.09 -14.67
C GLY A 203 -4.23 -3.42 -15.37
#